data_361d17bd91507721dbc76f222831c761
#
_entry.id   361d17bd91507721dbc76f222831c761
#
_cell.length_a   1.000
_cell.length_b   1.000
_cell.length_c   1.000
_cell.angle_alpha   90.00
_cell.angle_beta   90.00
_cell.angle_gamma   90.00
#
_symmetry.space_group_name_H-M   'P 1'
#
loop_
_entity.id
_entity.type
_entity.pdbx_description
1 polymer ?
#
loop_
_entity_poly.entity_id
_entity_poly.type
_entity_poly.pdbx_seq_one_letter_code
_entity_poly.pdbx_strand_id
1 'polypeptide(L)'
;MQPNDLITKSNSLILKGGGILLMLFHHLFYSQYSTSLFWDYHIHVGAHDVGIVNELGIYSKLCVAIFVFASGYGLETTYLNREMNVLSFYKHRFKKLYLNYWFIWLLFVPVGIFVFGRTPTDAYGNHAIIKMILDFWGLLNLTGSYGYNPTWWFYSCIILLYLGFPLLHKWLTNKWHLLLSLAVIVPRLAGLPIITPISSYLLPFLAGMWIARVPASIFDRLSILDTIIAFVLLSIVRNFSNMYFIIDTLICISIVAFLYKVKFSNWLQAIFVQLGKHSQNIFLFHTFIYLYWFKEETYFTHNPLIIFIQLTVVCYLISVAIEFIKQKIGFYKICK
;
A
#
# COMPACT_ATOMS: atom_id res chain seq x y z
N MET A 1 -0.97 -22.14 -20.92
CA MET A 1 -1.65 -20.83 -20.89
C MET A 1 -0.61 -19.75 -21.07
N GLN A 2 -0.79 -18.84 -22.01
CA GLN A 2 0.08 -17.66 -22.13
C GLN A 2 -0.05 -16.84 -20.85
N PRO A 3 1.01 -16.11 -20.39
CA PRO A 3 0.91 -15.23 -19.24
C PRO A 3 -0.25 -14.27 -19.49
N ASN A 4 -1.08 -14.11 -18.49
CA ASN A 4 -2.24 -13.22 -18.56
C ASN A 4 -1.74 -11.77 -18.58
N ASP A 5 -1.74 -11.12 -19.72
CA ASP A 5 -1.23 -9.75 -19.91
C ASP A 5 -2.21 -8.67 -19.39
N LEU A 6 -3.16 -9.04 -18.54
CA LEU A 6 -4.16 -8.13 -17.96
C LEU A 6 -3.51 -6.93 -17.26
N ILE A 7 -2.47 -7.19 -16.47
CA ILE A 7 -1.66 -6.12 -15.87
C ILE A 7 -0.23 -6.22 -16.40
N THR A 8 0.09 -5.40 -17.38
CA THR A 8 1.46 -5.26 -17.87
C THR A 8 2.39 -4.74 -16.77
N LYS A 9 3.70 -4.87 -16.95
CA LYS A 9 4.68 -4.29 -16.03
C LYS A 9 4.48 -2.78 -15.86
N SER A 10 4.15 -2.08 -16.94
CA SER A 10 3.83 -0.65 -16.90
C SER A 10 2.57 -0.38 -16.09
N ASN A 11 1.47 -1.10 -16.35
CA ASN A 11 0.22 -0.93 -15.61
C ASN A 11 0.39 -1.24 -14.12
N SER A 12 1.21 -2.23 -13.76
CA SER A 12 1.55 -2.50 -12.36
C SER A 12 2.29 -1.32 -11.69
N LEU A 13 3.16 -0.64 -12.42
CA LEU A 13 3.83 0.56 -11.92
C LEU A 13 2.88 1.76 -11.84
N ILE A 14 1.97 1.93 -12.81
CA ILE A 14 0.92 2.97 -12.77
C ILE A 14 0.03 2.75 -11.54
N LEU A 15 -0.42 1.52 -11.30
CA LEU A 15 -1.23 1.17 -10.14
C LEU A 15 -0.52 1.52 -8.82
N LYS A 16 0.77 1.21 -8.70
CA LYS A 16 1.59 1.57 -7.54
C LYS A 16 1.82 3.08 -7.43
N GLY A 17 1.97 3.78 -8.56
CA GLY A 17 2.09 5.23 -8.60
C GLY A 17 0.82 5.93 -8.12
N GLY A 18 -0.34 5.47 -8.55
CA GLY A 18 -1.62 5.93 -8.00
C GLY A 18 -1.76 5.61 -6.51
N GLY A 19 -1.41 4.37 -6.13
CA GLY A 19 -1.44 3.95 -4.73
C GLY A 19 -0.57 4.79 -3.80
N ILE A 20 0.64 5.19 -4.24
CA ILE A 20 1.52 6.02 -3.40
C ILE A 20 1.00 7.45 -3.25
N LEU A 21 0.37 8.02 -4.29
CA LEU A 21 -0.29 9.32 -4.19
C LEU A 21 -1.46 9.28 -3.21
N LEU A 22 -2.32 8.27 -3.30
CA LEU A 22 -3.40 8.07 -2.32
C LEU A 22 -2.84 7.90 -0.89
N MET A 23 -1.73 7.17 -0.73
CA MET A 23 -1.12 6.98 0.58
C MET A 23 -0.61 8.30 1.17
N LEU A 24 0.08 9.14 0.38
CA LEU A 24 0.53 10.45 0.82
C LEU A 24 -0.66 11.34 1.19
N PHE A 25 -1.71 11.34 0.36
CA PHE A 25 -2.92 12.11 0.63
C PHE A 25 -3.62 11.64 1.92
N HIS A 26 -3.76 10.32 2.10
CA HIS A 26 -4.30 9.74 3.33
C HIS A 26 -3.57 10.21 4.57
N HIS A 27 -2.24 10.11 4.57
CA HIS A 27 -1.45 10.44 5.76
C HIS A 27 -1.37 11.95 6.05
N LEU A 28 -1.48 12.79 5.03
CA LEU A 28 -1.53 14.24 5.21
C LEU A 28 -2.86 14.72 5.81
N PHE A 29 -4.00 14.14 5.37
CA PHE A 29 -5.31 14.75 5.60
C PHE A 29 -6.29 13.87 6.37
N TYR A 30 -5.88 12.67 6.81
CA TYR A 30 -6.70 11.89 7.72
C TYR A 30 -6.71 12.51 9.12
N SER A 31 -7.88 12.88 9.59
CA SER A 31 -8.11 13.84 10.70
C SER A 31 -7.66 13.43 12.10
N GLN A 32 -7.18 12.20 12.31
CA GLN A 32 -6.64 11.84 13.64
C GLN A 32 -5.46 12.71 14.07
N TYR A 33 -4.82 13.44 13.12
CA TYR A 33 -3.60 14.20 13.39
C TYR A 33 -3.79 15.71 13.42
N SER A 34 -4.92 16.29 12.97
CA SER A 34 -5.30 17.68 13.19
C SER A 34 -5.97 18.34 11.97
N THR A 35 -7.26 18.59 12.06
CA THR A 35 -8.00 19.47 11.14
C THR A 35 -7.55 20.93 11.18
N SER A 36 -6.74 21.31 12.19
CA SER A 36 -6.19 22.68 12.32
C SER A 36 -4.95 22.93 11.45
N LEU A 37 -4.34 21.87 10.86
CA LEU A 37 -3.11 22.00 10.07
C LEU A 37 -3.35 22.37 8.62
N PHE A 38 -4.57 22.21 8.12
CA PHE A 38 -4.93 22.52 6.73
C PHE A 38 -6.35 23.06 6.63
N TRP A 39 -6.63 23.78 5.53
CA TRP A 39 -7.97 24.25 5.23
C TRP A 39 -8.83 23.09 4.74
N ASP A 40 -9.84 22.71 5.51
CA ASP A 40 -10.84 21.73 5.07
C ASP A 40 -12.02 22.48 4.48
N TYR A 41 -12.37 22.16 3.24
CA TYR A 41 -13.50 22.76 2.55
C TYR A 41 -14.77 22.01 2.90
N HIS A 42 -15.71 22.69 3.53
CA HIS A 42 -16.93 22.08 4.04
C HIS A 42 -18.09 22.19 3.06
N ILE A 43 -18.86 21.11 2.98
CA ILE A 43 -20.15 21.09 2.27
C ILE A 43 -21.23 20.58 3.22
N HIS A 44 -22.44 21.15 3.12
CA HIS A 44 -23.58 20.66 3.87
C HIS A 44 -24.32 19.60 3.06
N VAL A 45 -24.43 18.39 3.62
CA VAL A 45 -25.18 17.28 3.05
C VAL A 45 -26.30 16.93 4.05
N GLY A 46 -27.49 17.45 3.79
CA GLY A 46 -28.60 17.39 4.77
C GLY A 46 -28.26 18.15 6.05
N ALA A 47 -28.29 17.48 7.19
CA ALA A 47 -27.90 18.04 8.49
C ALA A 47 -26.42 17.88 8.83
N HIS A 48 -25.61 17.27 7.97
CA HIS A 48 -24.21 16.98 8.22
C HIS A 48 -23.30 18.01 7.55
N ASP A 49 -22.33 18.49 8.32
CA ASP A 49 -21.22 19.30 7.83
C ASP A 49 -20.02 18.39 7.54
N VAL A 50 -19.63 18.32 6.27
CA VAL A 50 -18.65 17.35 5.76
C VAL A 50 -17.43 18.07 5.23
N GLY A 51 -16.28 17.82 5.85
CA GLY A 51 -14.98 18.29 5.38
C GLY A 51 -14.48 17.45 4.21
N ILE A 52 -14.44 18.02 3.01
CA ILE A 52 -14.10 17.32 1.77
C ILE A 52 -12.69 16.74 1.79
N VAL A 53 -11.71 17.51 2.27
CA VAL A 53 -10.30 17.08 2.27
C VAL A 53 -10.09 15.93 3.21
N ASN A 54 -10.72 15.99 4.39
CA ASN A 54 -10.70 14.91 5.35
C ASN A 54 -11.36 13.63 4.82
N GLU A 55 -12.55 13.74 4.21
CA GLU A 55 -13.23 12.58 3.63
C GLU A 55 -12.44 11.94 2.50
N LEU A 56 -11.83 12.75 1.62
CA LEU A 56 -10.90 12.25 0.61
C LEU A 56 -9.66 11.61 1.24
N GLY A 57 -9.19 12.14 2.39
CA GLY A 57 -8.13 11.55 3.19
C GLY A 57 -8.52 10.16 3.71
N ILE A 58 -9.71 10.01 4.26
CA ILE A 58 -10.27 8.72 4.72
C ILE A 58 -10.41 7.75 3.54
N TYR A 59 -10.98 8.21 2.43
CA TYR A 59 -11.14 7.41 1.22
C TYR A 59 -9.80 6.89 0.69
N SER A 60 -8.76 7.70 0.75
CA SER A 60 -7.43 7.41 0.22
C SER A 60 -6.70 6.26 0.94
N LYS A 61 -7.23 5.76 2.09
CA LYS A 61 -6.80 4.50 2.72
C LYS A 61 -6.94 3.29 1.79
N LEU A 62 -7.70 3.40 0.71
CA LEU A 62 -7.77 2.44 -0.39
C LEU A 62 -6.37 2.04 -0.92
N CYS A 63 -5.37 2.91 -0.78
CA CYS A 63 -3.98 2.64 -1.16
C CYS A 63 -3.45 1.31 -0.64
N VAL A 64 -3.82 0.93 0.59
CA VAL A 64 -3.36 -0.32 1.21
C VAL A 64 -3.88 -1.54 0.46
N ALA A 65 -5.18 -1.54 0.12
CA ALA A 65 -5.78 -2.61 -0.68
C ALA A 65 -5.13 -2.70 -2.07
N ILE A 66 -4.83 -1.57 -2.70
CA ILE A 66 -4.13 -1.51 -4.00
C ILE A 66 -2.75 -2.16 -3.92
N PHE A 67 -1.93 -1.83 -2.92
CA PHE A 67 -0.59 -2.42 -2.77
C PHE A 67 -0.64 -3.92 -2.48
N VAL A 68 -1.56 -4.35 -1.64
CA VAL A 68 -1.75 -5.76 -1.29
C VAL A 68 -2.27 -6.56 -2.49
N PHE A 69 -3.26 -6.03 -3.21
CA PHE A 69 -3.78 -6.62 -4.45
C PHE A 69 -2.67 -6.77 -5.51
N ALA A 70 -1.92 -5.68 -5.77
CA ALA A 70 -0.81 -5.70 -6.71
C ALA A 70 0.29 -6.72 -6.30
N SER A 71 0.50 -6.92 -5.00
CA SER A 71 1.43 -7.92 -4.49
C SER A 71 0.94 -9.34 -4.75
N GLY A 72 -0.32 -9.65 -4.46
CA GLY A 72 -0.95 -10.94 -4.76
C GLY A 72 -0.91 -11.26 -6.25
N TYR A 73 -1.31 -10.30 -7.10
CA TYR A 73 -1.25 -10.44 -8.56
C TYR A 73 0.17 -10.73 -9.06
N GLY A 74 1.15 -9.92 -8.66
CA GLY A 74 2.53 -10.06 -9.12
C GLY A 74 3.21 -11.35 -8.65
N LEU A 75 2.90 -11.82 -7.44
CA LEU A 75 3.37 -13.11 -6.95
C LEU A 75 2.77 -14.25 -7.78
N GLU A 76 1.46 -14.27 -7.92
CA GLU A 76 0.77 -15.33 -8.64
C GLU A 76 1.21 -15.41 -10.10
N THR A 77 1.26 -14.29 -10.82
CA THR A 77 1.74 -14.24 -12.21
C THR A 77 3.17 -14.79 -12.35
N THR A 78 4.02 -14.60 -11.32
CA THR A 78 5.40 -15.10 -11.34
C THR A 78 5.47 -16.62 -11.26
N TYR A 79 4.52 -17.26 -10.53
CA TYR A 79 4.57 -18.70 -10.23
C TYR A 79 3.46 -19.52 -10.91
N LEU A 80 2.53 -18.88 -11.62
CA LEU A 80 1.36 -19.54 -12.23
C LEU A 80 1.73 -20.75 -13.11
N ASN A 81 2.84 -20.64 -13.88
CA ASN A 81 3.29 -21.67 -14.81
C ASN A 81 4.69 -22.22 -14.44
N ARG A 82 5.08 -22.14 -13.17
CA ARG A 82 6.39 -22.58 -12.70
C ARG A 82 6.24 -23.39 -11.43
N GLU A 83 7.02 -24.43 -11.30
CA GLU A 83 7.18 -25.11 -10.02
C GLU A 83 7.82 -24.16 -9.00
N MET A 84 7.20 -24.08 -7.85
CA MET A 84 7.67 -23.21 -6.78
C MET A 84 8.54 -23.99 -5.80
N ASN A 85 9.84 -23.73 -5.77
CA ASN A 85 10.65 -24.10 -4.64
C ASN A 85 10.41 -23.10 -3.49
N VAL A 86 9.73 -23.56 -2.45
CA VAL A 86 9.28 -22.74 -1.32
C VAL A 86 10.44 -22.06 -0.58
N LEU A 87 11.55 -22.78 -0.38
CA LEU A 87 12.73 -22.20 0.32
C LEU A 87 13.39 -21.10 -0.52
N SER A 88 13.54 -21.34 -1.81
CA SER A 88 14.05 -20.34 -2.76
C SER A 88 13.14 -19.12 -2.85
N PHE A 89 11.82 -19.34 -2.85
CA PHE A 89 10.83 -18.28 -2.78
C PHE A 89 11.04 -17.38 -1.55
N TYR A 90 11.08 -17.97 -0.36
CA TYR A 90 11.27 -17.21 0.87
C TYR A 90 12.62 -16.47 0.87
N LYS A 91 13.71 -17.15 0.55
CA LYS A 91 15.04 -16.54 0.48
C LYS A 91 15.05 -15.30 -0.43
N HIS A 92 14.49 -15.42 -1.64
CA HIS A 92 14.47 -14.31 -2.59
C HIS A 92 13.54 -13.18 -2.15
N ARG A 93 12.33 -13.49 -1.68
CA ARG A 93 11.32 -12.47 -1.32
C ARG A 93 11.69 -11.73 -0.05
N PHE A 94 12.09 -12.44 0.99
CA PHE A 94 12.51 -11.80 2.23
C PHE A 94 13.80 -11.02 2.08
N LYS A 95 14.78 -11.54 1.33
CA LYS A 95 15.98 -10.78 1.00
C LYS A 95 15.62 -9.44 0.36
N LYS A 96 14.78 -9.42 -0.68
CA LYS A 96 14.36 -8.20 -1.36
C LYS A 96 13.55 -7.25 -0.47
N LEU A 97 12.69 -7.79 0.38
CA LEU A 97 11.88 -7.02 1.31
C LEU A 97 12.75 -6.37 2.38
N TYR A 98 13.54 -7.17 3.10
CA TYR A 98 14.33 -6.70 4.24
C TYR A 98 15.50 -5.82 3.87
N LEU A 99 16.22 -6.10 2.79
CA LEU A 99 17.35 -5.26 2.42
C LEU A 99 16.93 -3.81 2.19
N ASN A 100 15.80 -3.58 1.49
CA ASN A 100 15.30 -2.21 1.30
C ASN A 100 14.80 -1.59 2.60
N TYR A 101 14.09 -2.35 3.43
CA TYR A 101 13.58 -1.91 4.72
C TYR A 101 14.73 -1.52 5.66
N TRP A 102 15.73 -2.41 5.82
CA TRP A 102 16.89 -2.15 6.68
C TRP A 102 17.72 -0.99 6.19
N PHE A 103 17.86 -0.81 4.87
CA PHE A 103 18.56 0.35 4.34
C PHE A 103 17.90 1.66 4.78
N ILE A 104 16.59 1.76 4.65
CA ILE A 104 15.83 2.94 5.08
C ILE A 104 15.84 3.06 6.61
N TRP A 105 15.64 1.96 7.34
CA TRP A 105 15.67 1.95 8.80
C TRP A 105 17.00 2.47 9.35
N LEU A 106 18.12 1.95 8.84
CA LEU A 106 19.48 2.33 9.25
C LEU A 106 19.85 3.76 8.84
N LEU A 107 19.19 4.31 7.83
CA LEU A 107 19.39 5.70 7.42
C LEU A 107 18.53 6.66 8.26
N PHE A 108 17.26 6.39 8.43
CA PHE A 108 16.30 7.34 8.99
C PHE A 108 16.18 7.26 10.52
N VAL A 109 16.25 6.07 11.12
CA VAL A 109 16.11 5.95 12.58
C VAL A 109 17.30 6.57 13.30
N PRO A 110 18.57 6.32 12.94
CA PRO A 110 19.71 7.03 13.57
C PRO A 110 19.65 8.54 13.36
N VAL A 111 19.28 9.02 12.16
CA VAL A 111 19.10 10.46 11.93
C VAL A 111 18.00 11.03 12.84
N GLY A 112 16.90 10.32 12.99
CA GLY A 112 15.84 10.72 13.93
C GLY A 112 16.31 10.81 15.38
N ILE A 113 17.18 9.90 15.82
CA ILE A 113 17.72 9.89 17.19
C ILE A 113 18.77 10.99 17.36
N PHE A 114 19.78 11.05 16.51
CA PHE A 114 20.95 11.87 16.74
C PHE A 114 20.82 13.31 16.22
N VAL A 115 20.00 13.55 15.21
CA VAL A 115 19.81 14.89 14.63
C VAL A 115 18.52 15.54 15.12
N PHE A 116 17.43 14.78 15.17
CA PHE A 116 16.11 15.29 15.56
C PHE A 116 15.73 14.99 17.01
N GLY A 117 16.60 14.33 17.79
CA GLY A 117 16.44 14.15 19.22
C GLY A 117 15.30 13.19 19.64
N ARG A 118 14.65 12.47 18.69
CA ARG A 118 13.60 11.53 19.01
C ARG A 118 14.17 10.21 19.50
N THR A 119 14.30 10.06 20.81
CA THR A 119 14.91 8.88 21.44
C THR A 119 14.09 7.61 21.23
N PRO A 120 14.70 6.42 21.37
CA PRO A 120 13.95 5.17 21.38
C PRO A 120 12.83 5.14 22.44
N THR A 121 13.04 5.76 23.59
CA THR A 121 12.02 5.83 24.64
C THR A 121 10.83 6.68 24.22
N ASP A 122 11.05 7.78 23.50
CA ASP A 122 9.97 8.62 22.97
C ASP A 122 9.14 7.88 21.92
N ALA A 123 9.79 7.04 21.11
CA ALA A 123 9.14 6.30 20.02
C ALA A 123 8.41 5.03 20.50
N TYR A 124 8.99 4.30 21.46
CA TYR A 124 8.53 2.97 21.84
C TYR A 124 7.99 2.88 23.27
N GLY A 125 8.23 3.89 24.11
CA GLY A 125 7.87 3.88 25.54
C GLY A 125 8.58 2.78 26.30
N ASN A 126 7.87 2.09 27.20
CA ASN A 126 8.41 0.98 27.95
C ASN A 126 8.95 -0.14 27.07
N HIS A 127 10.07 -0.76 27.50
CA HIS A 127 10.78 -1.82 26.77
C HIS A 127 11.29 -1.38 25.39
N ALA A 128 11.73 -0.12 25.26
CA ALA A 128 12.13 0.51 24.01
C ALA A 128 13.12 -0.32 23.18
N ILE A 129 14.14 -0.93 23.81
CA ILE A 129 15.15 -1.72 23.12
C ILE A 129 14.54 -2.98 22.48
N ILE A 130 13.70 -3.72 23.22
CA ILE A 130 13.06 -4.93 22.70
C ILE A 130 12.11 -4.57 21.55
N LYS A 131 11.34 -3.50 21.71
CA LYS A 131 10.43 -3.02 20.65
C LYS A 131 11.20 -2.52 19.43
N MET A 132 12.34 -1.86 19.61
CA MET A 132 13.21 -1.42 18.52
C MET A 132 13.79 -2.62 17.74
N ILE A 133 14.15 -3.71 18.41
CA ILE A 133 14.59 -4.95 17.76
C ILE A 133 13.43 -5.58 16.95
N LEU A 134 12.24 -5.65 17.54
CA LEU A 134 11.06 -6.16 16.83
C LEU A 134 10.68 -5.27 15.63
N ASP A 135 10.82 -3.94 15.76
CA ASP A 135 10.59 -2.98 14.70
C ASP A 135 11.62 -3.14 13.56
N PHE A 136 12.90 -3.33 13.91
CA PHE A 136 13.95 -3.64 12.93
C PHE A 136 13.65 -4.90 12.09
N TRP A 137 12.95 -5.88 12.68
CA TRP A 137 12.47 -7.06 11.98
C TRP A 137 11.09 -6.88 11.34
N GLY A 138 10.46 -5.69 11.44
CA GLY A 138 9.13 -5.43 10.90
C GLY A 138 8.01 -6.24 11.58
N LEU A 139 8.24 -6.72 12.81
CA LEU A 139 7.32 -7.61 13.54
C LEU A 139 6.60 -6.91 14.70
N LEU A 140 6.98 -5.68 15.03
CA LEU A 140 6.47 -4.99 16.21
C LEU A 140 4.94 -4.85 16.23
N ASN A 141 4.32 -4.60 15.08
CA ASN A 141 2.86 -4.45 15.02
C ASN A 141 2.09 -5.73 15.39
N LEU A 142 2.72 -6.90 15.29
CA LEU A 142 2.11 -8.17 15.74
C LEU A 142 1.91 -8.21 17.26
N THR A 143 2.59 -7.36 18.01
CA THR A 143 2.43 -7.18 19.46
C THR A 143 1.39 -6.12 19.82
N GLY A 144 0.68 -5.54 18.85
CA GLY A 144 -0.25 -4.43 19.05
C GLY A 144 0.43 -3.07 19.27
N SER A 145 1.76 -2.99 19.10
CA SER A 145 2.53 -1.75 19.27
C SER A 145 2.89 -1.13 17.92
N TYR A 146 3.02 0.21 17.90
CA TYR A 146 3.54 0.93 16.74
C TYR A 146 5.03 1.19 16.89
N GLY A 147 5.74 1.21 15.75
CA GLY A 147 7.19 1.39 15.69
C GLY A 147 7.64 2.84 15.66
N TYR A 148 8.94 3.02 15.38
CA TYR A 148 9.54 4.33 15.18
C TYR A 148 8.84 5.11 14.06
N ASN A 149 8.38 4.40 13.04
CA ASN A 149 7.45 4.90 12.04
C ASN A 149 6.13 4.13 12.14
N PRO A 150 5.01 4.79 12.45
CA PRO A 150 3.72 4.12 12.66
C PRO A 150 3.19 3.44 11.39
N THR A 151 3.61 3.85 10.20
CA THR A 151 3.15 3.24 8.94
C THR A 151 3.78 1.88 8.65
N TRP A 152 4.85 1.50 9.37
CA TRP A 152 5.53 0.22 9.18
C TRP A 152 4.72 -1.01 9.65
N TRP A 153 3.54 -0.81 10.25
CA TRP A 153 2.61 -1.91 10.47
C TRP A 153 2.30 -2.72 9.20
N PHE A 154 2.35 -2.05 8.03
CA PHE A 154 2.15 -2.69 6.74
C PHE A 154 3.22 -3.76 6.43
N TYR A 155 4.43 -3.59 6.96
CA TYR A 155 5.48 -4.60 6.84
C TYR A 155 5.10 -5.90 7.53
N SER A 156 4.57 -5.84 8.75
CA SER A 156 4.06 -7.02 9.45
C SER A 156 2.97 -7.72 8.65
N CYS A 157 2.07 -6.96 8.06
CA CYS A 157 1.02 -7.51 7.19
C CYS A 157 1.60 -8.23 5.95
N ILE A 158 2.50 -7.58 5.23
CA ILE A 158 3.10 -8.14 4.01
C ILE A 158 3.96 -9.37 4.30
N ILE A 159 4.70 -9.39 5.42
CA ILE A 159 5.46 -10.55 5.86
C ILE A 159 4.55 -11.76 6.03
N LEU A 160 3.42 -11.59 6.71
CA LEU A 160 2.46 -12.68 6.96
C LEU A 160 1.80 -13.16 5.67
N LEU A 161 1.43 -12.25 4.77
CA LEU A 161 0.87 -12.61 3.46
C LEU A 161 1.88 -13.37 2.60
N TYR A 162 3.16 -13.00 2.66
CA TYR A 162 4.22 -13.70 1.92
C TYR A 162 4.55 -15.07 2.54
N LEU A 163 4.49 -15.21 3.86
CA LEU A 163 4.61 -16.51 4.53
C LEU A 163 3.47 -17.45 4.12
N GLY A 164 2.25 -16.94 4.03
CA GLY A 164 1.07 -17.70 3.61
C GLY A 164 1.01 -17.99 2.09
N PHE A 165 1.71 -17.22 1.27
CA PHE A 165 1.56 -17.30 -0.19
C PHE A 165 1.78 -18.68 -0.80
N PRO A 166 2.83 -19.48 -0.46
CA PRO A 166 3.01 -20.79 -1.05
C PRO A 166 1.85 -21.75 -0.78
N LEU A 167 1.27 -21.67 0.42
CA LEU A 167 0.09 -22.46 0.80
C LEU A 167 -1.14 -22.01 0.00
N LEU A 168 -1.39 -20.70 -0.05
CA LEU A 168 -2.48 -20.09 -0.81
C LEU A 168 -2.37 -20.44 -2.30
N HIS A 169 -1.17 -20.31 -2.88
CA HIS A 169 -0.90 -20.66 -4.28
C HIS A 169 -1.24 -22.12 -4.59
N LYS A 170 -0.81 -23.05 -3.72
CA LYS A 170 -1.10 -24.48 -3.86
C LYS A 170 -2.59 -24.79 -3.76
N TRP A 171 -3.32 -24.08 -2.89
CA TRP A 171 -4.74 -24.33 -2.64
C TRP A 171 -5.65 -23.53 -3.58
N LEU A 172 -5.13 -22.56 -4.30
CA LEU A 172 -5.89 -21.68 -5.20
C LEU A 172 -6.24 -22.39 -6.51
N THR A 173 -6.84 -23.59 -6.43
CA THR A 173 -7.51 -24.24 -7.56
C THR A 173 -8.92 -23.65 -7.70
N ASN A 174 -9.54 -23.76 -8.89
CA ASN A 174 -10.85 -23.15 -9.15
C ASN A 174 -11.96 -23.45 -8.13
N LYS A 175 -11.89 -24.60 -7.45
CA LYS A 175 -12.85 -24.98 -6.41
C LYS A 175 -12.60 -24.28 -5.06
N TRP A 176 -11.36 -23.95 -4.76
CA TRP A 176 -10.95 -23.41 -3.45
C TRP A 176 -11.00 -21.89 -3.34
N HIS A 177 -11.04 -21.16 -4.48
CA HIS A 177 -11.15 -19.69 -4.46
C HIS A 177 -12.37 -19.20 -3.68
N LEU A 178 -13.53 -19.79 -3.99
CA LEU A 178 -14.77 -19.40 -3.33
C LEU A 178 -14.71 -19.73 -1.84
N LEU A 179 -14.26 -20.94 -1.49
CA LEU A 179 -14.16 -21.37 -0.09
C LEU A 179 -13.17 -20.52 0.70
N LEU A 180 -12.01 -20.18 0.14
CA LEU A 180 -11.03 -19.31 0.80
C LEU A 180 -11.58 -17.89 0.97
N SER A 181 -12.26 -17.35 -0.04
CA SER A 181 -12.89 -16.03 0.07
C SER A 181 -13.99 -16.01 1.12
N LEU A 182 -14.82 -17.07 1.17
CA LEU A 182 -15.85 -17.24 2.19
C LEU A 182 -15.23 -17.42 3.59
N ALA A 183 -14.16 -18.20 3.72
CA ALA A 183 -13.44 -18.36 4.98
C ALA A 183 -12.86 -17.05 5.53
N VAL A 184 -12.59 -16.07 4.67
CA VAL A 184 -12.16 -14.72 5.08
C VAL A 184 -13.35 -13.81 5.41
N ILE A 185 -14.41 -13.89 4.62
CA ILE A 185 -15.57 -12.99 4.72
C ILE A 185 -16.46 -13.37 5.90
N VAL A 186 -16.81 -14.66 6.03
CA VAL A 186 -17.79 -15.12 7.03
C VAL A 186 -17.38 -14.81 8.47
N PRO A 187 -16.16 -15.11 8.94
CA PRO A 187 -15.76 -14.78 10.31
C PRO A 187 -15.83 -13.28 10.59
N ARG A 188 -15.51 -12.45 9.59
CA ARG A 188 -15.56 -10.99 9.76
C ARG A 188 -16.99 -10.45 9.82
N LEU A 189 -17.91 -11.00 9.03
CA LEU A 189 -19.34 -10.69 9.12
C LEU A 189 -19.94 -11.16 10.45
N ALA A 190 -19.44 -12.27 10.99
CA ALA A 190 -19.85 -12.80 12.27
C ALA A 190 -19.25 -12.04 13.48
N GLY A 191 -18.44 -10.99 13.25
CA GLY A 191 -17.81 -10.21 14.30
C GLY A 191 -16.73 -10.95 15.10
N LEU A 192 -16.22 -12.06 14.57
CA LEU A 192 -15.18 -12.84 15.24
C LEU A 192 -13.85 -12.07 15.26
N PRO A 193 -13.11 -12.08 16.38
CA PRO A 193 -11.80 -11.47 16.45
C PRO A 193 -10.83 -12.24 15.57
N ILE A 194 -10.42 -11.60 14.48
CA ILE A 194 -9.41 -12.15 13.57
C ILE A 194 -8.16 -11.28 13.69
N ILE A 195 -7.00 -11.91 13.56
CA ILE A 195 -5.72 -11.20 13.65
C ILE A 195 -5.71 -10.04 12.63
N THR A 196 -5.86 -8.83 13.11
CA THR A 196 -5.60 -7.62 12.32
C THR A 196 -4.07 -7.48 12.18
N PRO A 197 -3.55 -7.08 11.05
CA PRO A 197 -4.19 -6.55 9.85
C PRO A 197 -4.54 -7.59 8.77
N ILE A 198 -4.23 -8.89 8.97
CA ILE A 198 -4.47 -9.94 7.95
C ILE A 198 -5.94 -10.00 7.56
N SER A 199 -6.84 -9.97 8.55
CA SER A 199 -8.29 -10.06 8.31
C SER A 199 -8.82 -8.98 7.36
N SER A 200 -8.16 -7.81 7.32
CA SER A 200 -8.58 -6.70 6.47
C SER A 200 -8.01 -6.79 5.05
N TYR A 201 -6.83 -7.41 4.89
CA TYR A 201 -6.09 -7.34 3.62
C TYR A 201 -5.85 -8.68 2.95
N LEU A 202 -6.26 -9.80 3.58
CA LEU A 202 -6.17 -11.11 2.95
C LEU A 202 -7.06 -11.20 1.72
N LEU A 203 -8.28 -10.63 1.75
CA LEU A 203 -9.21 -10.67 0.61
C LEU A 203 -8.69 -9.90 -0.62
N PRO A 204 -8.20 -8.65 -0.54
CA PRO A 204 -7.54 -7.99 -1.66
C PRO A 204 -6.35 -8.78 -2.20
N PHE A 205 -5.56 -9.43 -1.34
CA PHE A 205 -4.43 -10.26 -1.76
C PHE A 205 -4.88 -11.47 -2.57
N LEU A 206 -5.87 -12.22 -2.07
CA LEU A 206 -6.47 -13.37 -2.76
C LEU A 206 -7.11 -12.95 -4.08
N ALA A 207 -7.80 -11.81 -4.11
CA ALA A 207 -8.38 -11.27 -5.33
C ALA A 207 -7.31 -10.95 -6.39
N GLY A 208 -6.18 -10.37 -5.98
CA GLY A 208 -5.03 -10.15 -6.85
C GLY A 208 -4.50 -11.47 -7.43
N MET A 209 -4.33 -12.50 -6.59
CA MET A 209 -3.92 -13.84 -7.04
C MET A 209 -4.96 -14.45 -8.00
N TRP A 210 -6.23 -14.30 -7.69
CA TRP A 210 -7.32 -14.82 -8.56
C TRP A 210 -7.34 -14.11 -9.91
N ILE A 211 -7.27 -12.80 -9.95
CA ILE A 211 -7.25 -12.02 -11.20
C ILE A 211 -6.05 -12.40 -12.08
N ALA A 212 -4.91 -12.78 -11.51
CA ALA A 212 -3.77 -13.28 -12.26
C ALA A 212 -4.07 -14.60 -13.01
N ARG A 213 -5.09 -15.37 -12.59
CA ARG A 213 -5.52 -16.63 -13.21
C ARG A 213 -6.68 -16.46 -14.20
N VAL A 214 -7.37 -15.33 -14.14
CA VAL A 214 -8.52 -15.05 -15.00
C VAL A 214 -8.04 -14.67 -16.42
N PRO A 215 -8.60 -15.24 -17.50
CA PRO A 215 -8.28 -14.82 -18.84
C PRO A 215 -8.63 -13.34 -19.07
N ALA A 216 -7.74 -12.58 -19.68
CA ALA A 216 -7.95 -11.16 -19.98
C ALA A 216 -9.21 -10.92 -20.83
N SER A 217 -9.59 -11.89 -21.68
CA SER A 217 -10.78 -11.84 -22.53
C SER A 217 -12.11 -11.64 -21.76
N ILE A 218 -12.15 -11.95 -20.46
CA ILE A 218 -13.35 -11.67 -19.65
C ILE A 218 -13.58 -10.16 -19.56
N PHE A 219 -12.51 -9.38 -19.52
CA PHE A 219 -12.56 -7.92 -19.45
C PHE A 219 -12.79 -7.28 -20.83
N ASP A 220 -12.65 -8.01 -21.93
CA ASP A 220 -12.92 -7.49 -23.28
C ASP A 220 -14.38 -7.09 -23.47
N ARG A 221 -15.29 -7.72 -22.75
CA ARG A 221 -16.74 -7.43 -22.79
C ARG A 221 -17.11 -6.12 -22.09
N LEU A 222 -16.25 -5.59 -21.23
CA LEU A 222 -16.48 -4.33 -20.53
C LEU A 222 -16.05 -3.15 -21.41
N SER A 223 -16.86 -2.11 -21.45
CA SER A 223 -16.45 -0.81 -21.98
C SER A 223 -15.67 0.00 -20.94
N ILE A 224 -14.99 1.06 -21.34
CA ILE A 224 -14.35 2.00 -20.41
C ILE A 224 -15.41 2.61 -19.48
N LEU A 225 -16.58 2.93 -20.02
CA LEU A 225 -17.67 3.51 -19.24
C LEU A 225 -18.15 2.57 -18.13
N ASP A 226 -18.28 1.26 -18.42
CA ASP A 226 -18.67 0.27 -17.40
C ASP A 226 -17.68 0.24 -16.24
N THR A 227 -16.38 0.33 -16.52
CA THR A 227 -15.34 0.35 -15.48
C THR A 227 -15.38 1.63 -14.64
N ILE A 228 -15.68 2.78 -15.26
CA ILE A 228 -15.84 4.06 -14.55
C ILE A 228 -17.11 4.03 -13.70
N ILE A 229 -18.23 3.57 -14.25
CA ILE A 229 -19.49 3.44 -13.49
C ILE A 229 -19.30 2.51 -12.29
N ALA A 230 -18.67 1.34 -12.50
CA ALA A 230 -18.39 0.41 -11.41
C ALA A 230 -17.54 1.07 -10.32
N PHE A 231 -16.47 1.78 -10.71
CA PHE A 231 -15.60 2.50 -9.77
C PHE A 231 -16.38 3.56 -8.97
N VAL A 232 -17.20 4.37 -9.64
CA VAL A 232 -17.99 5.44 -8.99
C VAL A 232 -19.04 4.84 -8.04
N LEU A 233 -19.81 3.86 -8.49
CA LEU A 233 -20.83 3.22 -7.65
C LEU A 233 -20.22 2.54 -6.43
N LEU A 234 -19.11 1.79 -6.60
CA LEU A 234 -18.41 1.16 -5.49
C LEU A 234 -17.83 2.20 -4.52
N SER A 235 -17.34 3.33 -5.04
CA SER A 235 -16.85 4.43 -4.21
C SER A 235 -17.96 5.08 -3.39
N ILE A 236 -19.15 5.23 -3.96
CA ILE A 236 -20.33 5.71 -3.23
C ILE A 236 -20.71 4.70 -2.14
N VAL A 237 -20.85 3.43 -2.49
CA VAL A 237 -21.22 2.37 -1.52
C VAL A 237 -20.20 2.26 -0.40
N ARG A 238 -18.92 2.47 -0.69
CA ARG A 238 -17.84 2.48 0.31
C ARG A 238 -18.07 3.48 1.44
N ASN A 239 -18.56 4.67 1.12
CA ASN A 239 -18.81 5.72 2.12
C ASN A 239 -19.97 5.41 3.07
N PHE A 240 -20.90 4.54 2.64
CA PHE A 240 -22.06 4.14 3.44
C PHE A 240 -21.94 2.75 4.06
N SER A 241 -20.81 2.07 3.90
CA SER A 241 -20.63 0.68 4.33
C SER A 241 -19.45 0.52 5.27
N ASN A 242 -19.62 -0.32 6.28
CA ASN A 242 -18.52 -0.76 7.15
C ASN A 242 -17.74 -1.95 6.57
N MET A 243 -18.08 -2.40 5.35
CA MET A 243 -17.45 -3.56 4.69
C MET A 243 -16.30 -3.15 3.77
N TYR A 244 -15.46 -2.22 4.21
CA TYR A 244 -14.35 -1.66 3.41
C TYR A 244 -13.49 -2.73 2.74
N PHE A 245 -13.22 -3.85 3.41
CA PHE A 245 -12.36 -4.92 2.88
C PHE A 245 -12.92 -5.61 1.63
N ILE A 246 -14.25 -5.73 1.50
CA ILE A 246 -14.92 -6.26 0.30
C ILE A 246 -14.93 -5.19 -0.79
N ILE A 247 -15.38 -3.99 -0.44
CA ILE A 247 -15.60 -2.91 -1.39
C ILE A 247 -14.26 -2.44 -1.97
N ASP A 248 -13.23 -2.27 -1.14
CA ASP A 248 -11.89 -1.93 -1.60
C ASP A 248 -11.32 -2.99 -2.55
N THR A 249 -11.64 -4.27 -2.31
CA THR A 249 -11.26 -5.37 -3.22
C THR A 249 -11.95 -5.21 -4.58
N LEU A 250 -13.25 -4.94 -4.61
CA LEU A 250 -13.99 -4.73 -5.85
C LEU A 250 -13.53 -3.46 -6.59
N ILE A 251 -13.21 -2.40 -5.85
CA ILE A 251 -12.62 -1.18 -6.42
C ILE A 251 -11.27 -1.50 -7.06
N CYS A 252 -10.40 -2.30 -6.44
CA CYS A 252 -9.14 -2.72 -7.04
C CYS A 252 -9.35 -3.46 -8.37
N ILE A 253 -10.35 -4.34 -8.46
CA ILE A 253 -10.71 -5.05 -9.69
C ILE A 253 -11.19 -4.07 -10.76
N SER A 254 -12.04 -3.09 -10.41
CA SER A 254 -12.53 -2.08 -11.36
C SER A 254 -11.39 -1.18 -11.89
N ILE A 255 -10.44 -0.80 -11.01
CA ILE A 255 -9.24 -0.04 -11.42
C ILE A 255 -8.40 -0.86 -12.42
N VAL A 256 -8.20 -2.15 -12.15
CA VAL A 256 -7.44 -3.03 -13.06
C VAL A 256 -8.15 -3.19 -14.41
N ALA A 257 -9.47 -3.37 -14.41
CA ALA A 257 -10.26 -3.40 -15.63
C ALA A 257 -10.14 -2.09 -16.43
N PHE A 258 -10.17 -0.95 -15.75
CA PHE A 258 -9.95 0.36 -16.36
C PHE A 258 -8.55 0.48 -16.97
N LEU A 259 -7.49 0.12 -16.20
CA LEU A 259 -6.10 0.17 -16.67
C LEU A 259 -5.84 -0.76 -17.87
N TYR A 260 -6.58 -1.85 -17.99
CA TYR A 260 -6.51 -2.75 -19.13
C TYR A 260 -7.06 -2.10 -20.40
N LYS A 261 -8.10 -1.26 -20.29
CA LYS A 261 -8.79 -0.61 -21.41
C LYS A 261 -8.16 0.71 -21.84
N VAL A 262 -7.57 1.46 -20.90
CA VAL A 262 -7.14 2.84 -21.14
C VAL A 262 -5.66 2.89 -21.53
N LYS A 263 -5.39 3.66 -22.59
CA LYS A 263 -4.03 4.08 -22.96
C LYS A 263 -3.82 5.51 -22.46
N PHE A 264 -2.93 5.67 -21.50
CA PHE A 264 -2.57 7.00 -21.03
C PHE A 264 -1.65 7.71 -22.03
N SER A 265 -1.69 9.04 -22.03
CA SER A 265 -0.68 9.85 -22.73
C SER A 265 0.73 9.54 -22.17
N ASN A 266 1.74 9.61 -23.03
CA ASN A 266 3.10 9.23 -22.66
C ASN A 266 3.65 9.96 -21.42
N TRP A 267 3.34 11.25 -21.28
CA TRP A 267 3.79 12.05 -20.14
C TRP A 267 3.12 11.63 -18.84
N LEU A 268 1.81 11.40 -18.85
CA LEU A 268 1.05 10.97 -17.68
C LEU A 268 1.50 9.57 -17.24
N GLN A 269 1.63 8.65 -18.19
CA GLN A 269 2.18 7.32 -17.95
C GLN A 269 3.57 7.40 -17.31
N ALA A 270 4.46 8.27 -17.83
CA ALA A 270 5.80 8.43 -17.31
C ALA A 270 5.81 8.88 -15.84
N ILE A 271 4.96 9.84 -15.46
CA ILE A 271 4.83 10.31 -14.07
C ILE A 271 4.42 9.15 -13.14
N PHE A 272 3.31 8.45 -13.46
CA PHE A 272 2.84 7.35 -12.62
C PHE A 272 3.83 6.19 -12.55
N VAL A 273 4.50 5.86 -13.64
CA VAL A 273 5.54 4.81 -13.68
C VAL A 273 6.72 5.19 -12.80
N GLN A 274 7.18 6.44 -12.82
CA GLN A 274 8.27 6.90 -11.95
C GLN A 274 7.84 6.85 -10.47
N LEU A 275 6.70 7.38 -10.12
CA LEU A 275 6.16 7.28 -8.76
C LEU A 275 6.03 5.82 -8.31
N GLY A 276 5.58 4.93 -9.19
CA GLY A 276 5.48 3.50 -8.91
C GLY A 276 6.82 2.82 -8.66
N LYS A 277 7.89 3.21 -9.38
CA LYS A 277 9.26 2.71 -9.12
C LYS A 277 9.77 3.14 -7.75
N HIS A 278 9.46 4.34 -7.33
CA HIS A 278 9.90 4.93 -6.07
C HIS A 278 8.96 4.65 -4.89
N SER A 279 7.80 4.02 -5.13
CA SER A 279 6.71 3.86 -4.16
C SER A 279 7.15 3.17 -2.86
N GLN A 280 8.03 2.17 -2.91
CA GLN A 280 8.49 1.46 -1.73
C GLN A 280 9.37 2.34 -0.83
N ASN A 281 10.28 3.13 -1.40
CA ASN A 281 11.10 4.05 -0.63
C ASN A 281 10.22 5.13 0.02
N ILE A 282 9.37 5.79 -0.80
CA ILE A 282 8.46 6.84 -0.33
C ILE A 282 7.60 6.32 0.82
N PHE A 283 7.01 5.13 0.67
CA PHE A 283 6.25 4.49 1.74
C PHE A 283 7.06 4.36 3.04
N LEU A 284 8.32 3.98 2.96
CA LEU A 284 9.13 3.69 4.14
C LEU A 284 9.55 4.94 4.91
N PHE A 285 9.70 6.10 4.26
CA PHE A 285 10.27 7.27 4.95
C PHE A 285 9.38 8.53 4.99
N HIS A 286 8.29 8.63 4.20
CA HIS A 286 7.48 9.86 4.12
C HIS A 286 7.05 10.43 5.46
N THR A 287 6.74 9.55 6.41
CA THR A 287 6.28 9.93 7.76
C THR A 287 7.33 10.72 8.53
N PHE A 288 8.62 10.42 8.31
CA PHE A 288 9.69 11.21 8.93
C PHE A 288 9.64 12.66 8.45
N ILE A 289 9.28 12.90 7.20
CA ILE A 289 9.25 14.23 6.61
C ILE A 289 8.08 15.04 7.18
N TYR A 290 6.84 14.60 6.93
CA TYR A 290 5.67 15.43 7.21
C TYR A 290 5.21 15.42 8.68
N LEU A 291 5.58 14.39 9.46
CA LEU A 291 5.06 14.21 10.83
C LEU A 291 6.11 14.55 11.90
N TYR A 292 7.38 14.18 11.68
CA TYR A 292 8.39 14.26 12.73
C TYR A 292 9.43 15.36 12.51
N TRP A 293 9.97 15.51 11.29
CA TRP A 293 11.13 16.38 11.08
C TRP A 293 10.75 17.77 10.56
N PHE A 294 9.81 17.85 9.64
CA PHE A 294 9.44 19.08 8.94
C PHE A 294 7.92 19.29 8.94
N LYS A 295 7.29 19.05 10.10
CA LYS A 295 5.84 19.16 10.23
C LYS A 295 5.36 20.59 9.96
N GLU A 296 5.99 21.57 10.58
CA GLU A 296 5.61 22.98 10.45
C GLU A 296 5.80 23.47 9.02
N GLU A 297 6.92 23.15 8.39
CA GLU A 297 7.22 23.51 7.00
C GLU A 297 6.27 22.81 6.01
N THR A 298 5.90 21.57 6.29
CA THR A 298 4.97 20.83 5.45
C THR A 298 3.59 21.47 5.44
N TYR A 299 3.09 21.92 6.59
CA TYR A 299 1.76 22.47 6.73
C TYR A 299 1.71 24.02 6.73
N PHE A 300 2.83 24.68 6.51
CA PHE A 300 2.95 26.14 6.56
C PHE A 300 1.91 26.89 5.72
N THR A 301 1.60 26.38 4.53
CA THR A 301 0.65 27.03 3.63
C THR A 301 -0.81 26.83 4.00
N HIS A 302 -1.13 25.86 4.86
CA HIS A 302 -2.49 25.38 5.15
C HIS A 302 -3.29 24.94 3.91
N ASN A 303 -2.80 25.16 2.70
CA ASN A 303 -3.48 24.81 1.45
C ASN A 303 -3.26 23.34 1.10
N PRO A 304 -4.31 22.49 1.07
CA PRO A 304 -4.17 21.05 0.87
C PRO A 304 -3.47 20.67 -0.43
N LEU A 305 -3.73 21.40 -1.52
CA LEU A 305 -3.12 21.11 -2.81
C LEU A 305 -1.61 21.38 -2.79
N ILE A 306 -1.21 22.52 -2.21
CA ILE A 306 0.21 22.88 -2.10
C ILE A 306 0.93 21.92 -1.17
N ILE A 307 0.37 21.59 0.00
CA ILE A 307 0.90 20.61 0.95
C ILE A 307 1.12 19.26 0.26
N PHE A 308 0.13 18.76 -0.47
CA PHE A 308 0.19 17.48 -1.16
C PHE A 308 1.26 17.45 -2.26
N ILE A 309 1.30 18.49 -3.11
CA ILE A 309 2.31 18.59 -4.18
C ILE A 309 3.72 18.70 -3.57
N GLN A 310 3.90 19.56 -2.58
CA GLN A 310 5.17 19.76 -1.88
C GLN A 310 5.70 18.45 -1.30
N LEU A 311 4.90 17.75 -0.51
CA LEU A 311 5.34 16.47 0.07
C LEU A 311 5.64 15.43 -1.00
N THR A 312 4.81 15.35 -2.04
CA THR A 312 5.01 14.40 -3.15
C THR A 312 6.35 14.65 -3.85
N VAL A 313 6.66 15.92 -4.18
CA VAL A 313 7.92 16.28 -4.85
C VAL A 313 9.12 16.04 -3.93
N VAL A 314 9.07 16.47 -2.68
CA VAL A 314 10.15 16.26 -1.71
C VAL A 314 10.42 14.77 -1.52
N CYS A 315 9.39 13.95 -1.30
CA CYS A 315 9.54 12.51 -1.15
C CYS A 315 10.08 11.85 -2.42
N TYR A 316 9.66 12.29 -3.60
CA TYR A 316 10.20 11.77 -4.85
C TYR A 316 11.69 12.07 -4.98
N LEU A 317 12.12 13.32 -4.75
CA LEU A 317 13.53 13.74 -4.84
C LEU A 317 14.41 12.98 -3.83
N ILE A 318 13.96 12.85 -2.58
CA ILE A 318 14.67 12.04 -1.56
C ILE A 318 14.79 10.58 -2.02
N SER A 319 13.72 10.00 -2.59
CA SER A 319 13.76 8.64 -3.10
C SER A 319 14.73 8.48 -4.27
N VAL A 320 14.84 9.47 -5.15
CA VAL A 320 15.84 9.48 -6.24
C VAL A 320 17.27 9.50 -5.66
N ALA A 321 17.53 10.34 -4.66
CA ALA A 321 18.82 10.39 -3.97
C ALA A 321 19.16 9.05 -3.29
N ILE A 322 18.20 8.43 -2.62
CA ILE A 322 18.35 7.09 -2.02
C ILE A 322 18.72 6.05 -3.10
N GLU A 323 18.03 6.04 -4.23
CA GLU A 323 18.33 5.11 -5.33
C GLU A 323 19.72 5.34 -5.92
N PHE A 324 20.14 6.59 -6.05
CA PHE A 324 21.50 6.94 -6.47
C PHE A 324 22.56 6.39 -5.50
N ILE A 325 22.37 6.57 -4.17
CA ILE A 325 23.25 6.02 -3.16
C ILE A 325 23.31 4.50 -3.24
N LYS A 326 22.16 3.81 -3.32
CA LYS A 326 22.09 2.36 -3.48
C LYS A 326 22.86 1.85 -4.71
N GLN A 327 22.77 2.58 -5.82
CA GLN A 327 23.52 2.23 -7.03
C GLN A 327 25.04 2.37 -6.80
N LYS A 328 25.48 3.47 -6.17
CA LYS A 328 26.90 3.73 -5.92
C LYS A 328 27.55 2.71 -4.99
N ILE A 329 26.85 2.25 -3.95
CA ILE A 329 27.36 1.23 -3.02
C ILE A 329 27.19 -0.21 -3.53
N GLY A 330 26.68 -0.40 -4.76
CA GLY A 330 26.47 -1.74 -5.33
C GLY A 330 25.35 -2.55 -4.66
N PHE A 331 24.41 -1.89 -3.98
CA PHE A 331 23.28 -2.52 -3.26
C PHE A 331 22.55 -3.58 -4.09
N TYR A 332 22.35 -3.33 -5.37
CA TYR A 332 21.64 -4.26 -6.26
C TYR A 332 22.44 -5.51 -6.63
N LYS A 333 23.77 -5.52 -6.43
CA LYS A 333 24.58 -6.74 -6.56
C LYS A 333 24.31 -7.69 -5.38
N ILE A 334 24.07 -7.12 -4.20
CA ILE A 334 23.70 -7.90 -3.02
C ILE A 334 22.28 -8.46 -3.17
N CYS A 335 21.38 -7.75 -3.84
CA CYS A 335 19.98 -8.17 -4.03
C CYS A 335 19.80 -9.32 -5.05
N LYS A 336 20.78 -9.58 -5.90
CA LYS A 336 20.80 -10.72 -6.82
C LYS A 336 21.21 -11.98 -6.06
#